data_a2570a371760a22af8d6a10d05a10793
#
_entry.id   a2570a371760a22af8d6a10d05a10793
#
_cell.length_a   1.000
_cell.length_b   1.000
_cell.length_c   1.000
_cell.angle_alpha   90.00
_cell.angle_beta   90.00
_cell.angle_gamma   90.00
#
_symmetry.space_group_name_H-M   'P 1'
#
loop_
_entity.id
_entity.type
_entity.pdbx_description
1 polymer ?
#
loop_
_entity_poly.entity_id
_entity_poly.type
_entity_poly.pdbx_seq_one_letter_code
_entity_poly.pdbx_strand_id
1 'polypeptide(L)'
;MLNKQVMINVFSNLLNQSKKSYDEFNAADGKIGDGDLGITILNGLEEINNNIEKFTDDLSTNFMLCSQAFVKKSGSSFGTLIAFSFMNISKNLKGKNTCDNKDIITMIDTAMSTIQERGKTKVGDKTILDTL
;
A
#
# COMPACT_ATOMS: atom_id res chain seq x y z
N MET A 1 -12.67 3.08 13.16
CA MET A 1 -13.26 3.54 11.89
C MET A 1 -12.23 4.34 11.11
N LEU A 2 -12.09 4.07 9.84
CA LEU A 2 -11.16 4.79 8.97
C LEU A 2 -11.86 6.02 8.36
N ASN A 3 -11.23 7.17 8.49
CA ASN A 3 -11.66 8.41 7.83
C ASN A 3 -10.41 9.15 7.34
N LYS A 4 -10.60 10.34 6.77
CA LYS A 4 -9.48 11.15 6.26
C LYS A 4 -8.38 11.35 7.30
N GLN A 5 -8.74 11.77 8.51
CA GLN A 5 -7.74 12.07 9.54
C GLN A 5 -7.00 10.82 10.00
N VAL A 6 -7.72 9.72 10.20
CA VAL A 6 -7.09 8.44 10.58
C VAL A 6 -6.17 7.97 9.46
N MET A 7 -6.58 8.12 8.20
CA MET A 7 -5.76 7.76 7.05
C MET A 7 -4.46 8.56 7.01
N ILE A 8 -4.53 9.86 7.26
CA ILE A 8 -3.34 10.71 7.36
C ILE A 8 -2.41 10.19 8.45
N ASN A 9 -2.95 9.90 9.64
CA ASN A 9 -2.16 9.41 10.77
C ASN A 9 -1.51 8.06 10.45
N VAL A 10 -2.25 7.16 9.81
CA VAL A 10 -1.73 5.82 9.44
C VAL A 10 -0.56 5.96 8.48
N PHE A 11 -0.69 6.74 7.42
CA PHE A 11 0.39 6.89 6.45
C PHE A 11 1.61 7.61 7.02
N SER A 12 1.40 8.57 7.92
CA SER A 12 2.51 9.20 8.63
C SER A 12 3.26 8.19 9.51
N ASN A 13 2.53 7.36 10.24
CA ASN A 13 3.12 6.33 11.09
C ASN A 13 3.82 5.25 10.26
N LEU A 14 3.23 4.87 9.12
CA LEU A 14 3.85 3.88 8.22
C LEU A 14 5.16 4.41 7.65
N LEU A 15 5.23 5.69 7.30
CA LEU A 15 6.47 6.29 6.82
C LEU A 15 7.55 6.23 7.90
N ASN A 16 7.22 6.60 9.14
CA ASN A 16 8.17 6.56 10.25
C ASN A 16 8.65 5.13 10.50
N GLN A 17 7.75 4.16 10.48
CA GLN A 17 8.10 2.75 10.67
C GLN A 17 8.95 2.23 9.53
N SER A 18 8.65 2.63 8.30
CA SER A 18 9.42 2.27 7.12
C SER A 18 10.86 2.74 7.20
N LYS A 19 11.07 3.95 7.72
CA LYS A 19 12.43 4.49 7.92
C LYS A 19 13.21 3.67 8.94
N LYS A 20 12.55 3.22 10.01
CA LYS A 20 13.18 2.41 11.06
C LYS A 20 13.51 1.00 10.58
N SER A 21 12.70 0.45 9.68
CA SER A 21 12.80 -0.94 9.23
C SER A 21 13.47 -1.07 7.87
N TYR A 22 14.02 0.01 7.33
CA TYR A 22 14.58 0.05 5.99
C TYR A 22 15.58 -1.08 5.71
N ASP A 23 16.56 -1.23 6.59
CA ASP A 23 17.60 -2.23 6.41
C ASP A 23 17.05 -3.66 6.53
N GLU A 24 16.11 -3.86 7.44
CA GLU A 24 15.46 -5.18 7.62
C GLU A 24 14.70 -5.58 6.38
N PHE A 25 13.93 -4.67 5.78
CA PHE A 25 13.17 -4.96 4.57
C PHE A 25 14.08 -5.29 3.40
N ASN A 26 15.17 -4.53 3.22
CA ASN A 26 16.12 -4.79 2.14
C ASN A 26 16.85 -6.10 2.36
N ALA A 27 17.24 -6.41 3.58
CA ALA A 27 17.93 -7.66 3.91
C ALA A 27 17.02 -8.87 3.67
N ALA A 28 15.75 -8.77 4.07
CA ALA A 28 14.77 -9.85 3.86
C ALA A 28 14.54 -10.09 2.37
N ASP A 29 14.37 -9.03 1.59
CA ASP A 29 14.15 -9.13 0.14
C ASP A 29 15.40 -9.66 -0.57
N GLY A 30 16.59 -9.29 -0.09
CA GLY A 30 17.85 -9.73 -0.67
C GLY A 30 18.07 -11.23 -0.61
N LYS A 31 17.37 -11.94 0.27
CA LYS A 31 17.47 -13.40 0.37
C LYS A 31 16.61 -14.13 -0.67
N ILE A 32 15.56 -13.48 -1.18
CA ILE A 32 14.61 -14.10 -2.10
C ILE A 32 14.30 -13.21 -3.32
N GLY A 33 14.83 -11.99 -3.35
CA GLY A 33 14.61 -11.02 -4.42
C GLY A 33 15.87 -10.21 -4.69
N ASP A 34 15.70 -8.98 -5.17
CA ASP A 34 16.79 -8.11 -5.57
C ASP A 34 17.22 -7.10 -4.48
N GLY A 35 16.65 -7.20 -3.29
CA GLY A 35 17.11 -6.42 -2.14
C GLY A 35 16.60 -4.98 -2.10
N ASP A 36 15.58 -4.62 -2.87
CA ASP A 36 15.08 -3.25 -2.95
C ASP A 36 13.70 -3.03 -2.29
N LEU A 37 13.19 -4.00 -1.53
CA LEU A 37 11.88 -3.91 -0.90
C LEU A 37 11.78 -2.68 0.01
N GLY A 38 12.80 -2.43 0.82
CA GLY A 38 12.79 -1.30 1.74
C GLY A 38 12.70 0.04 1.02
N ILE A 39 13.47 0.20 -0.06
CA ILE A 39 13.46 1.46 -0.81
C ILE A 39 12.14 1.64 -1.57
N THR A 40 11.57 0.56 -2.08
CA THR A 40 10.26 0.61 -2.75
C THR A 40 9.18 1.12 -1.81
N ILE A 41 9.10 0.55 -0.60
CA ILE A 41 8.11 0.95 0.40
C ILE A 41 8.36 2.38 0.84
N LEU A 42 9.61 2.72 1.14
CA LEU A 42 9.97 4.06 1.62
C LEU A 42 9.62 5.13 0.60
N ASN A 43 10.01 4.93 -0.65
CA ASN A 43 9.76 5.92 -1.71
C ASN A 43 8.25 6.13 -1.94
N GLY A 44 7.48 5.05 -1.96
CA GLY A 44 6.03 5.15 -2.12
C GLY A 44 5.37 5.89 -0.97
N LEU A 45 5.75 5.55 0.26
CA LEU A 45 5.19 6.21 1.45
C LEU A 45 5.61 7.67 1.57
N GLU A 46 6.83 8.01 1.17
CA GLU A 46 7.27 9.41 1.14
C GLU A 46 6.42 10.21 0.16
N GLU A 47 6.17 9.67 -1.02
CA GLU A 47 5.35 10.38 -2.02
C GLU A 47 3.91 10.53 -1.54
N ILE A 48 3.34 9.52 -0.87
CA ILE A 48 2.00 9.64 -0.27
C ILE A 48 1.99 10.79 0.74
N ASN A 49 2.97 10.85 1.62
CA ASN A 49 3.04 11.91 2.64
C ASN A 49 3.29 13.29 2.03
N ASN A 50 4.03 13.37 0.94
CA ASN A 50 4.23 14.64 0.22
C ASN A 50 2.94 15.16 -0.40
N ASN A 51 1.98 14.30 -0.66
CA ASN A 51 0.70 14.65 -1.26
C ASN A 51 -0.47 14.58 -0.28
N ILE A 52 -0.18 14.42 1.01
CA ILE A 52 -1.22 14.19 2.03
C ILE A 52 -2.18 15.38 2.14
N GLU A 53 -1.71 16.58 1.83
CA GLU A 53 -2.52 17.79 1.82
C GLU A 53 -3.60 17.77 0.72
N LYS A 54 -3.44 16.89 -0.28
CA LYS A 54 -4.43 16.71 -1.33
C LYS A 54 -5.53 15.73 -0.95
N PHE A 55 -5.41 15.08 0.21
CA PHE A 55 -6.44 14.17 0.69
C PHE A 55 -7.74 14.93 0.92
N THR A 56 -8.84 14.27 0.58
CA THR A 56 -10.19 14.80 0.73
C THR A 56 -10.98 13.91 1.69
N ASP A 57 -12.23 14.27 1.92
CA ASP A 57 -13.12 13.40 2.70
C ASP A 57 -13.52 12.16 1.92
N ASP A 58 -13.38 12.15 0.61
CA ASP A 58 -13.65 10.97 -0.21
C ASP A 58 -12.49 10.00 -0.16
N LEU A 59 -12.65 8.89 0.53
CA LEU A 59 -11.58 7.90 0.70
C LEU A 59 -11.17 7.26 -0.63
N SER A 60 -12.09 7.14 -1.58
CA SER A 60 -11.76 6.64 -2.91
C SER A 60 -10.69 7.51 -3.58
N THR A 61 -10.86 8.82 -3.55
CA THR A 61 -9.87 9.77 -4.08
C THR A 61 -8.53 9.60 -3.39
N ASN A 62 -8.54 9.45 -2.06
CA ASN A 62 -7.31 9.33 -1.28
C ASN A 62 -6.54 8.06 -1.62
N PHE A 63 -7.22 6.93 -1.79
CA PHE A 63 -6.58 5.68 -2.20
C PHE A 63 -6.07 5.74 -3.63
N MET A 64 -6.74 6.48 -4.51
CA MET A 64 -6.23 6.69 -5.86
C MET A 64 -4.94 7.52 -5.83
N LEU A 65 -4.85 8.52 -4.96
CA LEU A 65 -3.60 9.28 -4.76
C LEU A 65 -2.49 8.36 -4.26
N CYS A 66 -2.80 7.43 -3.36
CA CYS A 66 -1.82 6.44 -2.89
C CYS A 66 -1.31 5.55 -4.03
N SER A 67 -2.22 5.10 -4.90
CA SER A 67 -1.87 4.31 -6.07
C SER A 67 -0.91 5.08 -6.98
N GLN A 68 -1.25 6.31 -7.29
CA GLN A 68 -0.42 7.17 -8.15
C GLN A 68 0.96 7.43 -7.56
N ALA A 69 1.03 7.56 -6.24
CA ALA A 69 2.30 7.77 -5.54
C ALA A 69 3.26 6.59 -5.75
N PHE A 70 2.75 5.38 -5.62
CA PHE A 70 3.58 4.19 -5.83
C PHE A 70 3.96 4.00 -7.30
N VAL A 71 3.07 4.31 -8.23
CA VAL A 71 3.41 4.29 -9.66
C VAL A 71 4.52 5.28 -9.96
N LYS A 72 4.41 6.49 -9.42
CA LYS A 72 5.35 7.58 -9.72
C LYS A 72 6.76 7.32 -9.18
N LYS A 73 6.86 6.76 -7.98
CA LYS A 73 8.12 6.67 -7.25
C LYS A 73 8.72 5.28 -7.19
N SER A 74 7.98 4.27 -7.59
CA SER A 74 8.47 2.91 -7.55
C SER A 74 8.65 2.37 -8.95
N GLY A 75 9.84 1.92 -9.29
CA GLY A 75 10.11 1.24 -10.54
C GLY A 75 10.07 -0.27 -10.45
N SER A 76 9.72 -0.82 -9.28
CA SER A 76 9.78 -2.25 -9.04
C SER A 76 8.43 -2.91 -9.33
N SER A 77 8.49 -4.23 -9.58
CA SER A 77 7.27 -5.05 -9.74
C SER A 77 6.41 -5.02 -8.48
N PHE A 78 7.04 -5.06 -7.33
CA PHE A 78 6.35 -5.03 -6.05
C PHE A 78 5.60 -3.71 -5.85
N GLY A 79 6.23 -2.59 -6.17
CA GLY A 79 5.57 -1.28 -6.10
C GLY A 79 4.38 -1.19 -7.03
N THR A 80 4.46 -1.80 -8.20
CA THR A 80 3.35 -1.87 -9.14
C THR A 80 2.18 -2.68 -8.56
N LEU A 81 2.47 -3.79 -7.89
CA LEU A 81 1.43 -4.58 -7.22
C LEU A 81 0.73 -3.80 -6.11
N ILE A 82 1.50 -3.04 -5.33
CA ILE A 82 0.92 -2.18 -4.29
C ILE A 82 0.03 -1.11 -4.93
N ALA A 83 0.48 -0.50 -6.01
CA ALA A 83 -0.30 0.52 -6.71
C ALA A 83 -1.63 -0.03 -7.23
N PHE A 84 -1.63 -1.21 -7.82
CA PHE A 84 -2.86 -1.86 -8.27
C PHE A 84 -3.78 -2.21 -7.10
N SER A 85 -3.22 -2.60 -5.96
CA SER A 85 -4.01 -2.87 -4.76
C SER A 85 -4.74 -1.62 -4.29
N PHE A 86 -4.05 -0.49 -4.21
CA PHE A 86 -4.68 0.78 -3.84
C PHE A 86 -5.74 1.20 -4.85
N MET A 87 -5.49 1.00 -6.15
CA MET A 87 -6.45 1.34 -7.18
C MET A 87 -7.75 0.53 -7.03
N ASN A 88 -7.63 -0.76 -6.79
CA ASN A 88 -8.80 -1.62 -6.61
C ASN A 88 -9.55 -1.28 -5.31
N ILE A 89 -8.83 -0.97 -4.24
CA ILE A 89 -9.47 -0.49 -3.00
C ILE A 89 -10.24 0.79 -3.28
N SER A 90 -9.65 1.72 -4.02
CA SER A 90 -10.31 2.98 -4.40
C SER A 90 -11.64 2.73 -5.09
N LYS A 91 -11.67 1.79 -6.03
CA LYS A 91 -12.89 1.46 -6.77
C LYS A 91 -14.03 0.99 -5.86
N ASN A 92 -13.70 0.30 -4.78
CA ASN A 92 -14.69 -0.22 -3.83
C ASN A 92 -15.19 0.83 -2.84
N LEU A 93 -14.53 1.98 -2.76
CA LEU A 93 -14.83 3.01 -1.76
C LEU A 93 -15.45 4.28 -2.34
N LYS A 94 -15.92 4.25 -3.58
CA LYS A 94 -16.51 5.43 -4.22
C LYS A 94 -17.65 5.97 -3.38
N GLY A 95 -17.58 7.26 -3.05
CA GLY A 95 -18.62 7.95 -2.28
C GLY A 95 -18.56 7.69 -0.78
N LYS A 96 -17.56 6.98 -0.29
CA LYS A 96 -17.43 6.70 1.15
C LYS A 96 -16.48 7.68 1.80
N ASN A 97 -16.92 8.28 2.90
CA ASN A 97 -16.10 9.16 3.72
C ASN A 97 -15.53 8.43 4.94
N THR A 98 -16.07 7.27 5.27
CA THR A 98 -15.63 6.46 6.41
C THR A 98 -15.70 4.98 6.03
N CYS A 99 -14.84 4.18 6.68
CA CYS A 99 -14.86 2.73 6.54
C CYS A 99 -14.99 2.11 7.92
N ASP A 100 -15.93 1.19 8.07
CA ASP A 100 -16.08 0.40 9.29
C ASP A 100 -15.20 -0.87 9.21
N ASN A 101 -15.31 -1.73 10.21
CA ASN A 101 -14.51 -2.96 10.25
C ASN A 101 -14.78 -3.87 9.06
N LYS A 102 -16.01 -3.92 8.60
CA LYS A 102 -16.40 -4.72 7.45
C LYS A 102 -15.75 -4.20 6.16
N ASP A 103 -15.73 -2.88 5.98
CA ASP A 103 -15.06 -2.26 4.85
C ASP A 103 -13.55 -2.53 4.89
N ILE A 104 -12.94 -2.49 6.07
CA ILE A 104 -11.51 -2.75 6.23
C ILE A 104 -11.18 -4.19 5.86
N ILE A 105 -11.99 -5.15 6.26
CA ILE A 105 -11.82 -6.55 5.88
C ILE A 105 -11.90 -6.69 4.35
N THR A 106 -12.86 -6.02 3.72
CA THR A 106 -12.99 -6.01 2.26
C THR A 106 -11.75 -5.41 1.60
N MET A 107 -11.17 -4.36 2.18
CA MET A 107 -9.93 -3.75 1.68
C MET A 107 -8.77 -4.74 1.69
N ILE A 108 -8.61 -5.47 2.80
CA ILE A 108 -7.55 -6.47 2.93
C ILE A 108 -7.75 -7.57 1.89
N ASP A 109 -8.96 -8.09 1.75
CA ASP A 109 -9.29 -9.10 0.76
C ASP A 109 -9.01 -8.61 -0.67
N THR A 110 -9.36 -7.36 -0.96
CA THR A 110 -9.10 -6.74 -2.26
C THR A 110 -7.61 -6.66 -2.55
N ALA A 111 -6.81 -6.26 -1.56
CA ALA A 111 -5.35 -6.18 -1.70
C ALA A 111 -4.76 -7.56 -1.96
N MET A 112 -5.16 -8.56 -1.19
CA MET A 112 -4.67 -9.93 -1.36
C MET A 112 -5.03 -10.50 -2.73
N SER A 113 -6.28 -10.31 -3.16
CA SER A 113 -6.74 -10.78 -4.48
C SER A 113 -5.97 -10.09 -5.61
N THR A 114 -5.71 -8.81 -5.48
CA THR A 114 -4.96 -8.05 -6.49
C THR A 114 -3.54 -8.58 -6.61
N ILE A 115 -2.87 -8.79 -5.49
CA ILE A 115 -1.49 -9.32 -5.49
C ILE A 115 -1.48 -10.71 -6.10
N GLN A 116 -2.44 -11.55 -5.76
CA GLN A 116 -2.53 -12.91 -6.28
C GLN A 116 -2.77 -12.94 -7.78
N GLU A 117 -3.72 -12.15 -8.28
CA GLU A 117 -4.06 -12.12 -9.70
C GLU A 117 -2.95 -11.50 -10.55
N ARG A 118 -2.46 -10.34 -10.13
CA ARG A 118 -1.49 -9.57 -10.92
C ARG A 118 -0.08 -10.10 -10.77
N GLY A 119 0.25 -10.57 -9.57
CA GLY A 119 1.56 -11.14 -9.30
C GLY A 119 1.68 -12.60 -9.69
N LYS A 120 0.55 -13.26 -9.96
CA LYS A 120 0.47 -14.71 -10.26
C LYS A 120 1.17 -15.52 -9.18
N THR A 121 1.02 -15.10 -7.91
CA THR A 121 1.61 -15.77 -6.77
C THR A 121 0.55 -16.58 -6.04
N LYS A 122 1.03 -17.53 -5.22
CA LYS A 122 0.18 -18.34 -4.35
C LYS A 122 0.65 -18.20 -2.92
N VAL A 123 -0.26 -18.42 -1.97
CA VAL A 123 0.12 -18.53 -0.57
C VAL A 123 1.12 -19.68 -0.44
N GLY A 124 2.25 -19.42 0.20
CA GLY A 124 3.32 -20.41 0.32
C GLY A 124 4.47 -20.21 -0.67
N ASP A 125 4.35 -19.29 -1.61
CA ASP A 125 5.39 -19.03 -2.63
C ASP A 125 6.48 -18.07 -2.12
N LYS A 126 6.57 -17.84 -0.83
CA LYS A 126 7.54 -16.92 -0.20
C LYS A 126 7.43 -15.51 -0.77
N THR A 127 6.22 -14.99 -0.79
CA THR A 127 5.91 -13.64 -1.25
C THR A 127 5.23 -12.87 -0.13
N ILE A 128 4.81 -11.63 -0.44
CA ILE A 128 4.05 -10.84 0.53
C ILE A 128 2.77 -11.55 1.01
N LEU A 129 2.21 -12.45 0.21
CA LEU A 129 1.03 -13.22 0.61
C LEU A 129 1.28 -14.08 1.85
N ASP A 130 2.50 -14.57 2.04
CA ASP A 130 2.84 -15.40 3.20
C ASP A 130 2.78 -14.61 4.50
N THR A 131 2.86 -13.30 4.45
CA THR A 131 2.85 -12.43 5.63
C THR A 131 1.52 -11.72 5.85
N LEU A 132 0.63 -11.82 4.91
CA LEU A 132 -0.71 -11.24 5.02
C LEU A 132 -1.70 -12.24 5.59
#